data_a6a6010fe79064564e1604d21c0e7efe
#
_entry.id   a6a6010fe79064564e1604d21c0e7efe
#
_cell.length_a   1.000
_cell.length_b   1.000
_cell.length_c   1.000
_cell.angle_alpha   90.00
_cell.angle_beta   90.00
_cell.angle_gamma   90.00
#
_symmetry.space_group_name_H-M   'P 1'
#
loop_
_entity.id
_entity.type
_entity.pdbx_description
1 polymer ?
#
loop_
_entity_poly.entity_id
_entity_poly.type
_entity_poly.pdbx_seq_one_letter_code
_entity_poly.pdbx_strand_id
1 'polypeptide(L)'
;MVKNQGNRYNCEAFWETFAQVLGPQVYDHIPIFDAFYATEFQKARSFTGPNPRASQAVALARRKAERVILATNPLFPPAGVRTRLSWVGLRPEDFDWVTDYENSSACKPNPAYYWEILNRMHLEPSCCLMVGNDVQEDVEAAGAAGLETFLVTDCLINRGGMPGCAQGDFTALLQFLEEL
;
A
#
# COMPACT_ATOMS: atom_id res chain seq x y z
N MET A 1 -8.59 -12.68 -9.46
CA MET A 1 -7.65 -12.30 -8.39
C MET A 1 -7.10 -13.57 -7.79
N VAL A 2 -5.79 -13.70 -7.70
CA VAL A 2 -5.13 -14.85 -7.04
C VAL A 2 -5.45 -14.78 -5.56
N LYS A 3 -6.11 -15.82 -5.01
CA LYS A 3 -6.34 -15.94 -3.57
C LYS A 3 -5.12 -16.57 -2.92
N ASN A 4 -4.29 -15.76 -2.27
CA ASN A 4 -3.25 -16.26 -1.39
C ASN A 4 -3.87 -16.67 -0.05
N GLN A 5 -3.49 -17.84 0.47
CA GLN A 5 -3.99 -18.38 1.74
C GLN A 5 -3.09 -18.00 2.94
N GLY A 6 -2.09 -17.14 2.73
CA GLY A 6 -1.20 -16.65 3.78
C GLY A 6 -0.04 -17.57 4.16
N ASN A 7 0.16 -18.67 3.42
CA ASN A 7 1.24 -19.64 3.67
C ASN A 7 2.50 -19.43 2.80
N ARG A 8 2.47 -18.41 1.94
CA ARG A 8 3.54 -18.06 1.00
C ARG A 8 3.41 -16.59 0.58
N TYR A 9 4.46 -16.02 0.00
CA TYR A 9 4.41 -14.64 -0.50
C TYR A 9 3.51 -14.50 -1.73
N ASN A 10 2.98 -13.29 -1.95
CA ASN A 10 2.07 -12.99 -3.04
C ASN A 10 2.72 -13.21 -4.42
N CYS A 11 4.03 -12.95 -4.56
CA CYS A 11 4.77 -13.24 -5.78
C CYS A 11 4.76 -14.74 -6.13
N GLU A 12 4.96 -15.61 -5.14
CA GLU A 12 4.93 -17.07 -5.35
C GLU A 12 3.53 -17.52 -5.78
N ALA A 13 2.49 -17.05 -5.08
CA ALA A 13 1.10 -17.33 -5.42
C ALA A 13 0.72 -16.82 -6.83
N PHE A 14 1.20 -15.64 -7.20
CA PHE A 14 0.99 -15.06 -8.52
C PHE A 14 1.63 -15.90 -9.62
N TRP A 15 2.94 -16.16 -9.52
CA TRP A 15 3.68 -16.86 -10.57
C TRP A 15 3.23 -18.30 -10.74
N GLU A 16 2.91 -19.01 -9.63
CA GLU A 16 2.36 -20.36 -9.70
C GLU A 16 1.02 -20.38 -10.43
N THR A 17 0.09 -19.48 -10.08
CA THR A 17 -1.20 -19.41 -10.77
C THR A 17 -1.04 -19.01 -12.23
N PHE A 18 -0.11 -18.12 -12.53
CA PHE A 18 0.18 -17.69 -13.90
C PHE A 18 0.76 -18.83 -14.73
N ALA A 19 1.65 -19.65 -14.13
CA ALA A 19 2.20 -20.85 -14.75
C ALA A 19 1.13 -21.94 -14.99
N GLN A 20 0.15 -22.07 -14.09
CA GLN A 20 -0.98 -23.00 -14.29
C GLN A 20 -1.83 -22.63 -15.51
N VAL A 21 -1.95 -21.34 -15.84
CA VAL A 21 -2.75 -20.85 -16.95
C VAL A 21 -1.99 -20.85 -18.27
N LEU A 22 -0.74 -20.40 -18.27
CA LEU A 22 0.06 -20.14 -19.48
C LEU A 22 1.20 -21.14 -19.70
N GLY A 23 1.45 -22.03 -18.74
CA GLY A 23 2.54 -22.98 -18.78
C GLY A 23 3.79 -22.50 -18.01
N PRO A 24 4.70 -23.44 -17.65
CA PRO A 24 5.85 -23.16 -16.79
C PRO A 24 6.89 -22.20 -17.40
N GLN A 25 6.88 -22.02 -18.73
CA GLN A 25 7.78 -21.08 -19.41
C GLN A 25 7.60 -19.61 -18.97
N VAL A 26 6.49 -19.29 -18.27
CA VAL A 26 6.28 -17.91 -17.75
C VAL A 26 7.35 -17.49 -16.75
N TYR A 27 8.00 -18.43 -16.07
CA TYR A 27 9.10 -18.13 -15.15
C TYR A 27 10.31 -17.54 -15.86
N ASP A 28 10.56 -17.93 -17.12
CA ASP A 28 11.65 -17.38 -17.94
C ASP A 28 11.42 -15.91 -18.30
N HIS A 29 10.18 -15.43 -18.14
CA HIS A 29 9.79 -14.05 -18.44
C HIS A 29 9.86 -13.11 -17.23
N ILE A 30 10.14 -13.60 -16.01
CA ILE A 30 10.28 -12.75 -14.81
C ILE A 30 11.19 -11.53 -15.06
N PRO A 31 12.41 -11.69 -15.66
CA PRO A 31 13.27 -10.55 -15.93
C PRO A 31 12.66 -9.50 -16.88
N ILE A 32 11.75 -9.92 -17.77
CA ILE A 32 11.04 -9.01 -18.70
C ILE A 32 10.03 -8.16 -17.93
N PHE A 33 9.30 -8.78 -16.99
CA PHE A 33 8.37 -8.05 -16.11
C PHE A 33 9.12 -7.06 -15.21
N ASP A 34 10.23 -7.46 -14.63
CA ASP A 34 11.06 -6.58 -13.80
C ASP A 34 11.59 -5.38 -14.61
N ALA A 35 12.10 -5.63 -15.82
CA ALA A 35 12.52 -4.58 -16.73
C ALA A 35 11.37 -3.64 -17.11
N PHE A 36 10.16 -4.18 -17.37
CA PHE A 36 8.97 -3.37 -17.63
C PHE A 36 8.66 -2.41 -16.48
N TYR A 37 8.63 -2.90 -15.24
CA TYR A 37 8.36 -2.05 -14.07
C TYR A 37 9.45 -1.01 -13.82
N ALA A 38 10.70 -1.32 -14.15
CA ALA A 38 11.82 -0.40 -14.01
C ALA A 38 11.86 0.69 -15.10
N THR A 39 11.28 0.43 -16.29
CA THR A 39 11.43 1.30 -17.48
C THR A 39 10.08 1.75 -18.06
N GLU A 40 9.38 0.86 -18.76
CA GLU A 40 8.16 1.20 -19.51
C GLU A 40 7.01 1.67 -18.62
N PHE A 41 6.91 1.13 -17.40
CA PHE A 41 5.90 1.53 -16.44
C PHE A 41 5.98 3.01 -16.05
N GLN A 42 7.14 3.65 -16.19
CA GLN A 42 7.31 5.10 -16.01
C GLN A 42 6.40 5.92 -16.93
N LYS A 43 6.02 5.41 -18.09
CA LYS A 43 5.11 6.09 -19.03
C LYS A 43 3.72 6.32 -18.43
N ALA A 44 3.29 5.49 -17.48
CA ALA A 44 2.03 5.65 -16.79
C ALA A 44 1.96 6.94 -15.94
N ARG A 45 3.11 7.54 -15.59
CA ARG A 45 3.17 8.81 -14.87
C ARG A 45 2.38 9.93 -15.57
N SER A 46 2.39 9.96 -16.90
CA SER A 46 1.67 10.99 -17.68
C SER A 46 0.15 10.93 -17.51
N PHE A 47 -0.39 9.82 -17.01
CA PHE A 47 -1.80 9.60 -16.76
C PHE A 47 -2.18 9.80 -15.28
N THR A 48 -1.21 10.17 -14.44
CA THR A 48 -1.41 10.40 -13.00
C THR A 48 -1.18 11.88 -12.68
N GLY A 49 -1.92 12.39 -11.70
CA GLY A 49 -1.71 13.76 -11.17
C GLY A 49 -0.89 13.68 -9.86
N PRO A 50 0.37 14.18 -9.82
CA PRO A 50 1.09 14.23 -8.56
C PRO A 50 0.41 15.22 -7.60
N ASN A 51 0.15 14.77 -6.37
CA ASN A 51 -0.30 15.66 -5.31
C ASN A 51 0.90 16.02 -4.42
N PRO A 52 1.37 17.29 -4.41
CA PRO A 52 2.52 17.68 -3.61
C PRO A 52 2.27 17.56 -2.09
N ARG A 53 1.01 17.54 -1.66
CA ARG A 53 0.67 17.33 -0.25
C ARG A 53 0.93 15.89 0.22
N ALA A 54 1.02 14.92 -0.69
CA ALA A 54 1.35 13.53 -0.33
C ALA A 54 2.74 13.43 0.33
N SER A 55 3.76 14.07 -0.28
CA SER A 55 5.11 14.09 0.32
C SER A 55 5.16 14.94 1.59
N GLN A 56 4.38 16.00 1.70
CA GLN A 56 4.25 16.80 2.93
C GLN A 56 3.64 15.97 4.06
N ALA A 57 2.59 15.18 3.79
CA ALA A 57 1.97 14.31 4.78
C ALA A 57 2.95 13.24 5.29
N VAL A 58 3.73 12.62 4.39
CA VAL A 58 4.78 11.66 4.79
C VAL A 58 5.85 12.34 5.65
N ALA A 59 6.33 13.53 5.24
CA ALA A 59 7.32 14.28 6.01
C ALA A 59 6.80 14.69 7.41
N LEU A 60 5.51 15.02 7.52
CA LEU A 60 4.87 15.34 8.80
C LEU A 60 4.72 14.08 9.65
N ALA A 61 4.22 12.98 9.09
CA ALA A 61 4.10 11.71 9.79
C ALA A 61 5.45 11.24 10.38
N ARG A 62 6.54 11.38 9.63
CA ARG A 62 7.90 11.06 10.11
C ARG A 62 8.38 11.92 11.30
N ARG A 63 7.82 13.10 11.49
CA ARG A 63 8.14 13.95 12.68
C ARG A 63 7.29 13.60 13.89
N LYS A 64 6.10 13.04 13.66
CA LYS A 64 5.09 12.80 14.70
C LYS A 64 5.04 11.33 15.15
N ALA A 65 5.29 10.38 14.27
CA ALA A 65 5.21 8.95 14.54
C ALA A 65 6.60 8.33 14.74
N GLU A 66 6.67 7.30 15.57
CA GLU A 66 7.88 6.49 15.75
C GLU A 66 8.22 5.68 14.49
N ARG A 67 7.19 5.23 13.78
CA ARG A 67 7.30 4.43 12.54
C ARG A 67 6.36 4.95 11.46
N VAL A 68 6.84 5.00 10.23
CA VAL A 68 6.03 5.31 9.05
C VAL A 68 6.15 4.19 8.04
N ILE A 69 5.05 3.58 7.70
CA ILE A 69 4.98 2.39 6.83
C ILE A 69 4.19 2.73 5.57
N LEU A 70 4.73 2.40 4.41
CA LEU A 70 3.96 2.42 3.17
C LEU A 70 3.19 1.11 3.03
N ALA A 71 1.94 1.13 3.48
CA ALA A 71 1.01 0.01 3.41
C ALA A 71 0.25 0.02 2.07
N THR A 72 0.94 -0.23 0.96
CA THR A 72 0.31 -0.35 -0.37
C THR A 72 -0.31 -1.74 -0.55
N ASN A 73 -1.35 -1.89 -1.41
CA ASN A 73 -1.84 -3.23 -1.72
C ASN A 73 -0.73 -4.01 -2.45
N PRO A 74 -0.23 -5.13 -1.89
CA PRO A 74 1.01 -5.77 -2.31
C PRO A 74 0.83 -6.66 -3.56
N LEU A 75 0.47 -6.02 -4.67
CA LEU A 75 0.23 -6.64 -5.97
C LEU A 75 1.38 -6.39 -6.97
N PHE A 76 2.29 -5.46 -6.65
CA PHE A 76 3.39 -5.05 -7.51
C PHE A 76 4.74 -5.52 -6.96
N PRO A 77 5.72 -5.78 -7.86
CA PRO A 77 7.11 -6.01 -7.44
C PRO A 77 7.73 -4.74 -6.83
N PRO A 78 8.81 -4.87 -6.06
CA PRO A 78 9.53 -3.72 -5.49
C PRO A 78 9.88 -2.65 -6.52
N ALA A 79 10.22 -3.04 -7.75
CA ALA A 79 10.51 -2.12 -8.86
C ALA A 79 9.29 -1.24 -9.20
N GLY A 80 8.09 -1.83 -9.25
CA GLY A 80 6.84 -1.12 -9.52
C GLY A 80 6.48 -0.14 -8.39
N VAL A 81 6.69 -0.54 -7.14
CA VAL A 81 6.45 0.33 -5.97
C VAL A 81 7.43 1.50 -5.98
N ARG A 82 8.75 1.26 -6.18
CA ARG A 82 9.76 2.33 -6.29
C ARG A 82 9.42 3.32 -7.41
N THR A 83 9.01 2.81 -8.56
CA THR A 83 8.60 3.66 -9.69
C THR A 83 7.45 4.59 -9.31
N ARG A 84 6.40 4.08 -8.67
CA ARG A 84 5.25 4.90 -8.23
C ARG A 84 5.64 5.93 -7.17
N LEU A 85 6.49 5.58 -6.19
CA LEU A 85 7.02 6.51 -5.20
C LEU A 85 7.76 7.67 -5.86
N SER A 86 8.58 7.40 -6.88
CA SER A 86 9.35 8.43 -7.59
C SER A 86 8.46 9.48 -8.27
N TRP A 87 7.22 9.14 -8.62
CA TRP A 87 6.28 10.07 -9.25
C TRP A 87 5.84 11.20 -8.32
N VAL A 88 5.87 10.96 -7.02
CA VAL A 88 5.51 11.93 -5.97
C VAL A 88 6.74 12.43 -5.19
N GLY A 89 7.95 12.15 -5.69
CA GLY A 89 9.20 12.61 -5.09
C GLY A 89 9.61 11.87 -3.82
N LEU A 90 9.07 10.66 -3.60
CA LEU A 90 9.38 9.79 -2.46
C LEU A 90 10.23 8.60 -2.90
N ARG A 91 10.86 7.95 -1.92
CA ARG A 91 11.69 6.76 -2.08
C ARG A 91 11.35 5.74 -0.98
N PRO A 92 11.68 4.44 -1.16
CA PRO A 92 11.47 3.45 -0.09
C PRO A 92 12.13 3.80 1.24
N GLU A 93 13.29 4.48 1.19
CA GLU A 93 14.05 4.91 2.37
C GLU A 93 13.35 6.00 3.19
N ASP A 94 12.28 6.60 2.66
CA ASP A 94 11.43 7.54 3.39
C ASP A 94 10.46 6.82 4.35
N PHE A 95 10.46 5.48 4.36
CA PHE A 95 9.60 4.63 5.19
C PHE A 95 10.42 3.61 5.98
N ASP A 96 9.94 3.23 7.15
CA ASP A 96 10.54 2.16 7.95
C ASP A 96 10.23 0.77 7.38
N TRP A 97 9.12 0.64 6.65
CA TRP A 97 8.73 -0.55 5.90
C TRP A 97 7.89 -0.18 4.68
N VAL A 98 8.07 -0.93 3.61
CA VAL A 98 7.27 -0.81 2.36
C VAL A 98 6.76 -2.18 1.99
N THR A 99 5.45 -2.34 1.87
CA THR A 99 4.85 -3.60 1.42
C THR A 99 4.88 -3.73 -0.10
N ASP A 100 5.21 -4.93 -0.55
CA ASP A 100 5.16 -5.34 -1.95
C ASP A 100 4.83 -6.84 -2.05
N TYR A 101 4.73 -7.38 -3.27
CA TYR A 101 4.30 -8.77 -3.45
C TYR A 101 5.36 -9.80 -3.04
N GLU A 102 6.63 -9.41 -2.86
CA GLU A 102 7.73 -10.28 -2.45
C GLU A 102 7.86 -10.41 -0.92
N ASN A 103 7.20 -9.51 -0.17
CA ASN A 103 7.33 -9.46 1.28
C ASN A 103 6.00 -9.55 2.05
N SER A 104 4.90 -9.76 1.35
CA SER A 104 3.55 -9.85 1.92
C SER A 104 2.86 -11.14 1.49
N SER A 105 2.12 -11.77 2.41
CA SER A 105 1.40 -13.03 2.19
C SER A 105 -0.13 -12.84 2.11
N ALA A 106 -0.62 -11.65 2.39
CA ALA A 106 -2.01 -11.26 2.27
C ALA A 106 -2.15 -9.96 1.48
N CYS A 107 -3.36 -9.71 0.96
CA CYS A 107 -3.72 -8.49 0.23
C CYS A 107 -4.94 -7.84 0.88
N LYS A 108 -5.06 -6.52 0.77
CA LYS A 108 -6.28 -5.81 1.07
C LYS A 108 -7.45 -6.31 0.19
N PRO A 109 -8.67 -6.36 0.68
CA PRO A 109 -9.18 -5.89 1.97
C PRO A 109 -9.12 -6.93 3.10
N ASN A 110 -8.31 -7.99 3.00
CA ASN A 110 -8.20 -8.97 4.07
C ASN A 110 -7.48 -8.36 5.29
N PRO A 111 -8.07 -8.33 6.51
CA PRO A 111 -7.41 -7.82 7.71
C PRO A 111 -6.10 -8.52 8.05
N ALA A 112 -5.89 -9.77 7.59
CA ALA A 112 -4.63 -10.50 7.75
C ALA A 112 -3.42 -9.73 7.18
N TYR A 113 -3.63 -8.87 6.16
CA TYR A 113 -2.61 -7.99 5.63
C TYR A 113 -2.08 -7.01 6.69
N TYR A 114 -2.98 -6.40 7.46
CA TYR A 114 -2.60 -5.47 8.53
C TYR A 114 -1.98 -6.19 9.72
N TRP A 115 -2.50 -7.36 10.10
CA TRP A 115 -1.89 -8.18 11.15
C TRP A 115 -0.47 -8.63 10.80
N GLU A 116 -0.20 -8.93 9.53
CA GLU A 116 1.16 -9.28 9.06
C GLU A 116 2.13 -8.11 9.29
N ILE A 117 1.73 -6.87 8.95
CA ILE A 117 2.52 -5.66 9.18
C ILE A 117 2.73 -5.42 10.68
N LEU A 118 1.65 -5.44 11.48
CA LEU A 118 1.70 -5.21 12.91
C LEU A 118 2.64 -6.19 13.61
N ASN A 119 2.52 -7.48 13.30
CA ASN A 119 3.37 -8.53 13.85
C ASN A 119 4.85 -8.33 13.46
N ARG A 120 5.12 -8.05 12.21
CA ARG A 120 6.49 -7.84 11.68
C ARG A 120 7.17 -6.63 12.31
N MET A 121 6.43 -5.57 12.50
CA MET A 121 6.95 -4.31 13.04
C MET A 121 6.82 -4.20 14.57
N HIS A 122 6.26 -5.23 15.22
CA HIS A 122 6.01 -5.28 16.67
C HIS A 122 5.18 -4.08 17.15
N LEU A 123 4.09 -3.78 16.45
CA LEU A 123 3.22 -2.64 16.72
C LEU A 123 1.89 -3.09 17.37
N GLU A 124 1.43 -2.30 18.34
CA GLU A 124 0.10 -2.43 18.91
C GLU A 124 -0.93 -1.75 18.00
N PRO A 125 -2.03 -2.44 17.61
CA PRO A 125 -3.03 -1.90 16.67
C PRO A 125 -3.60 -0.55 17.11
N SER A 126 -3.92 -0.39 18.41
CA SER A 126 -4.49 0.83 18.98
C SER A 126 -3.55 2.05 18.99
N CYS A 127 -2.25 1.82 18.72
CA CYS A 127 -1.25 2.88 18.57
C CYS A 127 -0.96 3.21 17.10
N CYS A 128 -1.72 2.65 16.16
CA CYS A 128 -1.49 2.80 14.73
C CYS A 128 -2.64 3.53 14.05
N LEU A 129 -2.28 4.45 13.16
CA LEU A 129 -3.20 5.16 12.29
C LEU A 129 -3.00 4.69 10.85
N MET A 130 -4.04 4.15 10.21
CA MET A 130 -4.05 3.93 8.77
C MET A 130 -4.63 5.16 8.05
N VAL A 131 -3.85 5.69 7.12
CA VAL A 131 -4.28 6.79 6.24
C VAL A 131 -4.41 6.24 4.82
N GLY A 132 -5.60 6.32 4.23
CA GLY A 132 -5.84 5.80 2.89
C GLY A 132 -7.05 6.40 2.22
N ASN A 133 -7.34 6.00 0.99
CA ASN A 133 -8.42 6.58 0.18
C ASN A 133 -9.47 5.54 -0.25
N ASP A 134 -9.25 4.26 0.01
CA ASP A 134 -10.21 3.19 -0.30
C ASP A 134 -10.94 2.77 0.98
N VAL A 135 -12.27 2.93 0.97
CA VAL A 135 -13.11 2.63 2.15
C VAL A 135 -12.95 1.18 2.58
N GLN A 136 -13.03 0.23 1.66
CA GLN A 136 -12.96 -1.20 1.99
C GLN A 136 -11.54 -1.66 2.29
N GLU A 137 -10.57 -1.23 1.48
CA GLU A 137 -9.20 -1.69 1.57
C GLU A 137 -8.42 -1.02 2.70
N ASP A 138 -8.63 0.29 2.91
CA ASP A 138 -7.83 1.06 3.85
C ASP A 138 -8.55 1.29 5.18
N VAL A 139 -9.87 1.56 5.17
CA VAL A 139 -10.60 1.93 6.39
C VAL A 139 -11.22 0.70 7.06
N GLU A 140 -12.10 -0.03 6.35
CA GLU A 140 -12.81 -1.16 6.95
C GLU A 140 -11.86 -2.30 7.34
N ALA A 141 -10.91 -2.64 6.45
CA ALA A 141 -9.97 -3.72 6.71
C ALA A 141 -8.97 -3.37 7.83
N ALA A 142 -8.47 -2.13 7.88
CA ALA A 142 -7.58 -1.68 8.96
C ALA A 142 -8.34 -1.58 10.29
N GLY A 143 -9.57 -1.04 10.29
CA GLY A 143 -10.42 -0.99 11.47
C GLY A 143 -10.75 -2.38 12.00
N ALA A 144 -10.99 -3.37 11.13
CA ALA A 144 -11.18 -4.77 11.52
C ALA A 144 -9.92 -5.40 12.13
N ALA A 145 -8.74 -4.86 11.84
CA ALA A 145 -7.47 -5.24 12.47
C ALA A 145 -7.17 -4.44 13.76
N GLY A 146 -8.03 -3.49 14.13
CA GLY A 146 -7.93 -2.70 15.36
C GLY A 146 -7.18 -1.38 15.24
N LEU A 147 -6.86 -0.93 14.03
CA LEU A 147 -6.20 0.36 13.81
C LEU A 147 -7.21 1.51 13.83
N GLU A 148 -6.74 2.69 14.23
CA GLU A 148 -7.43 3.93 13.89
C GLU A 148 -7.28 4.25 12.40
N THR A 149 -8.24 5.01 11.83
CA THR A 149 -8.26 5.26 10.39
C THR A 149 -8.59 6.72 10.07
N PHE A 150 -7.92 7.25 9.03
CA PHE A 150 -8.25 8.52 8.40
C PHE A 150 -8.49 8.31 6.89
N LEU A 151 -9.68 8.68 6.41
CA LEU A 151 -10.06 8.54 5.00
C LEU A 151 -9.73 9.81 4.22
N VAL A 152 -8.79 9.71 3.29
CA VAL A 152 -8.45 10.80 2.36
C VAL A 152 -9.46 10.85 1.23
N THR A 153 -10.10 12.01 1.04
CA THR A 153 -11.21 12.17 0.09
C THR A 153 -10.82 12.71 -1.29
N ASP A 154 -9.57 13.16 -1.50
CA ASP A 154 -9.10 13.69 -2.81
C ASP A 154 -9.24 12.67 -3.95
N CYS A 155 -8.97 11.39 -3.68
CA CYS A 155 -9.05 10.29 -4.65
C CYS A 155 -9.89 9.13 -4.06
N LEU A 156 -11.03 9.45 -3.46
CA LEU A 156 -11.90 8.50 -2.76
C LEU A 156 -12.32 7.33 -3.65
N ILE A 157 -12.10 6.13 -3.16
CA ILE A 157 -12.66 4.89 -3.71
C ILE A 157 -13.66 4.34 -2.69
N ASN A 158 -14.93 4.35 -3.06
CA ASN A 158 -16.02 3.89 -2.20
C ASN A 158 -16.97 2.99 -2.99
N ARG A 159 -17.13 1.75 -2.53
CA ARG A 159 -18.04 0.76 -3.14
C ARG A 159 -19.23 0.45 -2.24
N GLY A 160 -19.42 1.23 -1.15
CA GLY A 160 -20.48 1.03 -0.14
C GLY A 160 -20.87 2.32 0.56
N GLY A 161 -21.22 2.24 1.85
CA GLY A 161 -21.54 3.39 2.69
C GLY A 161 -20.29 4.16 3.13
N MET A 162 -20.48 5.41 3.61
CA MET A 162 -19.39 6.17 4.21
C MET A 162 -19.08 5.65 5.62
N PRO A 163 -17.80 5.39 5.94
CA PRO A 163 -17.41 4.92 7.27
C PRO A 163 -17.50 6.03 8.32
N GLY A 164 -17.70 5.65 9.58
CA GLY A 164 -17.69 6.56 10.73
C GLY A 164 -16.27 6.80 11.27
N CYS A 165 -15.34 7.27 10.44
CA CYS A 165 -13.98 7.59 10.84
C CYS A 165 -13.62 9.06 10.54
N ALA A 166 -12.46 9.52 11.02
CA ALA A 166 -11.90 10.81 10.62
C ALA A 166 -11.68 10.82 9.10
N GLN A 167 -12.03 11.92 8.43
CA GLN A 167 -11.94 12.01 6.99
C GLN A 167 -11.80 13.44 6.49
N GLY A 168 -11.23 13.62 5.32
CA GLY A 168 -11.09 14.92 4.66
C GLY A 168 -10.09 14.87 3.51
N ASP A 169 -9.86 16.03 2.90
CA ASP A 169 -8.82 16.18 1.87
C ASP A 169 -7.41 16.18 2.49
N PHE A 170 -6.37 16.27 1.67
CA PHE A 170 -5.00 16.35 2.18
C PHE A 170 -4.75 17.56 3.10
N THR A 171 -5.53 18.63 2.97
CA THR A 171 -5.41 19.79 3.89
C THR A 171 -5.89 19.41 5.28
N ALA A 172 -7.05 18.77 5.36
CA ALA A 172 -7.59 18.25 6.62
C ALA A 172 -6.68 17.17 7.24
N LEU A 173 -6.10 16.29 6.40
CA LEU A 173 -5.11 15.30 6.87
C LEU A 173 -3.89 15.97 7.52
N LEU A 174 -3.32 17.01 6.89
CA LEU A 174 -2.18 17.72 7.45
C LEU A 174 -2.51 18.37 8.79
N GLN A 175 -3.70 18.99 8.92
CA GLN A 175 -4.17 19.53 10.19
C GLN A 175 -4.34 18.43 11.25
N PHE A 176 -4.99 17.33 10.89
CA PHE A 176 -5.17 16.18 11.79
C PHE A 176 -3.84 15.63 12.30
N LEU A 177 -2.84 15.48 11.41
CA LEU A 177 -1.51 14.99 11.78
C LEU A 177 -0.74 15.99 12.67
N GLU A 178 -0.96 17.31 12.54
CA GLU A 178 -0.33 18.29 13.42
C GLU A 178 -0.87 18.23 14.87
N GLU A 179 -2.11 17.79 15.05
CA GLU A 179 -2.80 17.69 16.34
C GLU A 179 -2.46 16.39 17.11
N LEU A 180 -1.85 15.39 16.44
CA LEU A 180 -1.30 14.19 17.09
C LEU A 180 0.00 14.52 17.87
#